data_1de3a62b377fde3a539b11a5e950044a
#
_entry.id   1de3a62b377fde3a539b11a5e950044a
#
_cell.length_a   1.000
_cell.length_b   1.000
_cell.length_c   1.000
_cell.angle_alpha   90.00
_cell.angle_beta   90.00
_cell.angle_gamma   90.00
#
_symmetry.space_group_name_H-M   'P 1'
#
loop_
_entity.id
_entity.type
_entity.pdbx_description
1 polymer ?
#
loop_
_entity_poly.entity_id
_entity_poly.type
_entity_poly.pdbx_seq_one_letter_code
_entity_poly.pdbx_strand_id
1 'polypeptide(L)'
;MNIVSFSYSTDLDRTKHSHRVAQMIEHMRTLEQTDCPLTHHFSPGVYLREISMPAGTVVIGRVHKTEHFNILVKGRCLIVHDDGRREELRAPKVFVSKAGVQKVLLILEDMIWMTTHVTEETDLEKLDALLVDPKPQLEKLS
;
A
#
# COMPACT_ATOMS: atom_id res chain seq x y z
N MET A 1 -7.53 13.74 -10.39
CA MET A 1 -6.17 13.49 -9.89
C MET A 1 -5.39 12.66 -10.90
N ASN A 2 -4.18 13.05 -11.21
CA ASN A 2 -3.37 12.37 -12.22
C ASN A 2 -2.35 11.46 -11.56
N ILE A 3 -2.36 10.18 -11.94
CA ILE A 3 -1.25 9.28 -11.63
C ILE A 3 -0.18 9.51 -12.68
N VAL A 4 1.03 9.78 -12.24
CA VAL A 4 2.17 9.88 -13.15
C VAL A 4 2.43 8.50 -13.75
N SER A 5 2.58 8.47 -15.06
CA SER A 5 2.84 7.23 -15.79
C SER A 5 4.31 6.87 -15.71
N PHE A 6 4.61 5.63 -15.33
CA PHE A 6 5.97 5.10 -15.31
C PHE A 6 6.06 3.87 -16.20
N SER A 7 7.19 3.71 -16.86
CA SER A 7 7.50 2.54 -17.67
C SER A 7 8.98 2.24 -17.50
N TYR A 8 9.31 1.24 -16.70
CA TYR A 8 10.68 0.95 -16.30
C TYR A 8 11.01 -0.52 -16.45
N SER A 9 12.23 -0.80 -16.87
CA SER A 9 12.74 -2.15 -17.07
C SER A 9 14.12 -2.36 -16.45
N THR A 10 14.72 -1.34 -15.83
CA THR A 10 16.08 -1.40 -15.30
C THR A 10 16.14 -0.93 -13.85
N ASP A 11 17.25 -1.24 -13.15
CA ASP A 11 17.48 -0.75 -11.79
C ASP A 11 17.57 0.78 -11.74
N LEU A 12 18.10 1.41 -12.78
CA LEU A 12 18.14 2.85 -12.90
C LEU A 12 16.73 3.43 -12.96
N ASP A 13 15.84 2.79 -13.70
CA ASP A 13 14.45 3.21 -13.81
C ASP A 13 13.72 3.04 -12.48
N ARG A 14 13.99 1.98 -11.74
CA ARG A 14 13.46 1.77 -10.37
C ARG A 14 13.94 2.83 -9.41
N THR A 15 15.19 3.25 -9.51
CA THR A 15 15.74 4.34 -8.70
C THR A 15 15.03 5.65 -9.00
N LYS A 16 14.80 5.96 -10.27
CA LYS A 16 14.02 7.13 -10.70
C LYS A 16 12.59 7.06 -10.20
N HIS A 17 11.96 5.89 -10.25
CA HIS A 17 10.62 5.66 -9.73
C HIS A 17 10.56 5.96 -8.24
N SER A 18 11.47 5.42 -7.43
CA SER A 18 11.54 5.68 -5.99
C SER A 18 11.72 7.17 -5.69
N HIS A 19 12.52 7.86 -6.47
CA HIS A 19 12.73 9.30 -6.33
C HIS A 19 11.44 10.09 -6.62
N ARG A 20 10.71 9.72 -7.67
CA ARG A 20 9.42 10.34 -8.01
C ARG A 20 8.37 10.08 -6.95
N VAL A 21 8.34 8.86 -6.40
CA VAL A 21 7.44 8.54 -5.28
C VAL A 21 7.75 9.41 -4.07
N ALA A 22 9.02 9.59 -3.74
CA ALA A 22 9.43 10.48 -2.64
C ALA A 22 8.96 11.93 -2.87
N GLN A 23 9.05 12.43 -4.09
CA GLN A 23 8.54 13.76 -4.44
C GLN A 23 7.02 13.84 -4.31
N MET A 24 6.30 12.80 -4.72
CA MET A 24 4.84 12.71 -4.54
C MET A 24 4.46 12.77 -3.07
N ILE A 25 5.16 12.06 -2.22
CA ILE A 25 4.92 12.05 -0.77
C ILE A 25 5.04 13.48 -0.21
N GLU A 26 6.10 14.19 -0.56
CA GLU A 26 6.30 15.56 -0.10
C GLU A 26 5.16 16.48 -0.54
N HIS A 27 4.71 16.35 -1.78
CA HIS A 27 3.59 17.12 -2.27
C HIS A 27 2.27 16.75 -1.57
N MET A 28 2.00 15.46 -1.41
CA MET A 28 0.77 14.97 -0.79
C MET A 28 0.63 15.40 0.67
N ARG A 29 1.73 15.60 1.38
CA ARG A 29 1.72 16.11 2.75
C ARG A 29 1.13 17.52 2.86
N THR A 30 1.16 18.28 1.78
CA THR A 30 0.60 19.64 1.74
C THR A 30 -0.89 19.65 1.48
N LEU A 31 -1.47 18.50 1.12
CA LEU A 31 -2.89 18.39 0.78
C LEU A 31 -3.70 17.91 1.98
N GLU A 32 -5.00 18.12 1.91
CA GLU A 32 -5.93 17.56 2.88
C GLU A 32 -5.85 16.03 2.84
N GLN A 33 -5.72 15.41 4.03
CA GLN A 33 -5.59 13.97 4.15
C GLN A 33 -6.96 13.29 4.18
N THR A 34 -7.11 12.23 3.39
CA THR A 34 -8.31 11.40 3.40
C THR A 34 -8.21 10.36 4.50
N ASP A 35 -9.27 10.22 5.30
CA ASP A 35 -9.34 9.17 6.30
C ASP A 35 -9.54 7.80 5.60
N CYS A 36 -8.63 6.88 5.90
CA CYS A 36 -8.71 5.48 5.46
C CYS A 36 -8.76 4.59 6.70
N PRO A 37 -9.96 4.31 7.24
CA PRO A 37 -10.09 3.56 8.48
C PRO A 37 -9.44 2.19 8.44
N LEU A 38 -8.79 1.83 9.55
CA LEU A 38 -8.15 0.54 9.75
C LEU A 38 -8.97 -0.31 10.72
N THR A 39 -9.07 -1.60 10.43
CA THR A 39 -9.60 -2.61 11.34
C THR A 39 -8.55 -3.71 11.50
N HIS A 40 -8.30 -4.10 12.74
CA HIS A 40 -7.29 -5.10 13.07
C HIS A 40 -7.97 -6.38 13.53
N HIS A 41 -7.56 -7.50 12.95
CA HIS A 41 -8.08 -8.82 13.29
C HIS A 41 -6.94 -9.71 13.76
N PHE A 42 -7.15 -10.37 14.89
CA PHE A 42 -6.14 -11.25 15.48
C PHE A 42 -6.68 -12.65 15.66
N SER A 43 -5.87 -13.63 15.30
CA SER A 43 -6.07 -15.04 15.58
C SER A 43 -4.71 -15.64 15.93
N PRO A 44 -4.63 -16.77 16.66
CA PRO A 44 -3.33 -17.37 16.96
C PRO A 44 -2.46 -17.54 15.73
N GLY A 45 -1.28 -16.93 15.75
CA GLY A 45 -0.30 -17.00 14.65
C GLY A 45 -0.59 -16.12 13.44
N VAL A 46 -1.69 -15.35 13.42
CA VAL A 46 -2.07 -14.54 12.25
C VAL A 46 -2.61 -13.19 12.68
N TYR A 47 -2.09 -12.15 12.03
CA TYR A 47 -2.65 -10.80 12.08
C TYR A 47 -3.20 -10.44 10.71
N LEU A 48 -4.42 -9.96 10.66
CA LEU A 48 -5.05 -9.48 9.42
C LEU A 48 -5.38 -8.00 9.59
N ARG A 49 -4.82 -7.18 8.71
CA ARG A 49 -5.06 -5.73 8.68
C ARG A 49 -6.01 -5.40 7.55
N GLU A 50 -7.09 -4.72 7.89
CA GLU A 50 -8.10 -4.29 6.94
C GLU A 50 -8.07 -2.77 6.80
N ILE A 51 -8.04 -2.27 5.57
CA ILE A 51 -8.12 -0.83 5.28
C ILE A 51 -9.28 -0.55 4.35
N SER A 52 -10.03 0.52 4.65
CA SER A 52 -11.08 1.05 3.79
C SER A 52 -10.56 2.31 3.12
N MET A 53 -10.65 2.36 1.79
CA MET A 53 -10.12 3.46 0.99
C MET A 53 -11.21 4.01 0.08
N PRO A 54 -11.61 5.28 0.26
CA PRO A 54 -12.65 5.90 -0.58
C PRO A 54 -12.22 6.08 -2.03
N ALA A 55 -13.19 6.01 -2.94
CA ALA A 55 -12.98 6.34 -4.35
C ALA A 55 -12.38 7.76 -4.50
N GLY A 56 -11.47 7.90 -5.46
CA GLY A 56 -10.78 9.17 -5.73
C GLY A 56 -9.55 9.43 -4.88
N THR A 57 -9.23 8.54 -3.94
CA THR A 57 -8.04 8.68 -3.08
C THR A 57 -6.81 8.13 -3.80
N VAL A 58 -5.68 8.82 -3.69
CA VAL A 58 -4.37 8.27 -4.03
C VAL A 58 -3.72 7.79 -2.74
N VAL A 59 -3.33 6.54 -2.73
CA VAL A 59 -2.68 5.92 -1.57
C VAL A 59 -1.29 5.45 -1.97
N ILE A 60 -0.30 5.85 -1.19
CA ILE A 60 1.06 5.32 -1.33
C ILE A 60 1.24 4.31 -0.20
N GLY A 61 1.38 3.05 -0.60
CA GLY A 61 1.51 1.95 0.35
C GLY A 61 2.84 2.00 1.09
N ARG A 62 2.85 1.44 2.29
CA ARG A 62 4.07 1.28 3.07
C ARG A 62 4.87 0.09 2.54
N VAL A 63 6.18 0.16 2.72
CA VAL A 63 7.08 -0.94 2.37
C VAL A 63 7.05 -1.97 3.48
N HIS A 64 6.60 -3.19 3.17
CA HIS A 64 6.58 -4.29 4.14
C HIS A 64 7.92 -5.02 4.15
N LYS A 65 8.35 -5.45 5.33
CA LYS A 65 9.58 -6.22 5.52
C LYS A 65 9.45 -7.68 5.14
N THR A 66 8.21 -8.17 5.05
CA THR A 66 7.91 -9.58 4.81
C THR A 66 6.96 -9.75 3.64
N GLU A 67 7.09 -10.90 2.97
CA GLU A 67 6.13 -11.35 1.97
C GLU A 67 4.79 -11.62 2.65
N HIS A 68 3.69 -11.25 2.01
CA HIS A 68 2.37 -11.38 2.60
C HIS A 68 1.27 -11.45 1.54
N PHE A 69 0.13 -11.99 1.94
CA PHE A 69 -1.06 -11.99 1.09
C PHE A 69 -1.78 -10.65 1.13
N ASN A 70 -2.31 -10.29 -0.03
CA ASN A 70 -3.30 -9.21 -0.18
C ASN A 70 -4.62 -9.85 -0.55
N ILE A 71 -5.69 -9.42 0.11
CA ILE A 71 -7.05 -9.88 -0.14
C ILE A 71 -7.90 -8.66 -0.44
N LEU A 72 -8.34 -8.53 -1.68
CA LEU A 72 -9.24 -7.47 -2.10
C LEU A 72 -10.67 -7.97 -1.95
N VAL A 73 -11.41 -7.36 -1.04
CA VAL A 73 -12.77 -7.79 -0.69
C VAL A 73 -13.80 -7.03 -1.49
N LYS A 74 -13.56 -5.74 -1.73
CA LYS A 74 -14.48 -4.84 -2.41
C LYS A 74 -13.71 -3.79 -3.19
N GLY A 75 -14.27 -3.35 -4.32
CA GLY A 75 -13.78 -2.19 -5.04
C GLY A 75 -12.82 -2.48 -6.18
N ARG A 76 -12.28 -1.39 -6.71
CA ARG A 76 -11.42 -1.39 -7.89
C ARG A 76 -10.40 -0.26 -7.79
N CYS A 77 -9.17 -0.51 -8.21
CA CYS A 77 -8.11 0.50 -8.24
C CYS A 77 -7.19 0.33 -9.44
N LEU A 78 -6.47 1.40 -9.76
CA LEU A 78 -5.28 1.32 -10.60
C LEU A 78 -4.07 1.23 -9.66
N ILE A 79 -3.16 0.33 -9.97
CA ILE A 79 -1.92 0.15 -9.23
C ILE A 79 -0.72 0.44 -10.11
N VAL A 80 0.24 1.17 -9.55
CA VAL A 80 1.56 1.36 -10.15
C VAL A 80 2.55 0.61 -9.27
N HIS A 81 3.17 -0.42 -9.84
CA HIS A 81 4.18 -1.22 -9.17
C HIS A 81 5.53 -0.49 -9.10
N ASP A 82 6.44 -0.99 -8.28
CA ASP A 82 7.76 -0.39 -8.11
C ASP A 82 8.66 -0.46 -9.35
N ASP A 83 8.35 -1.37 -10.28
CA ASP A 83 9.01 -1.45 -11.60
C ASP A 83 8.35 -0.56 -12.67
N GLY A 84 7.36 0.26 -12.27
CA GLY A 84 6.63 1.16 -13.15
C GLY A 84 5.47 0.51 -13.91
N ARG A 85 5.31 -0.79 -13.78
CA ARG A 85 4.21 -1.50 -14.43
C ARG A 85 2.87 -1.10 -13.81
N ARG A 86 1.86 -0.91 -14.66
CA ARG A 86 0.52 -0.50 -14.24
C ARG A 86 -0.50 -1.57 -14.57
N GLU A 87 -1.43 -1.77 -13.67
CA GLU A 87 -2.57 -2.65 -13.89
C GLU A 87 -3.79 -2.20 -13.11
N GLU A 88 -4.96 -2.62 -13.56
CA GLU A 88 -6.20 -2.46 -12.82
C GLU A 88 -6.43 -3.71 -11.97
N LEU A 89 -6.72 -3.49 -10.69
CA LEU A 89 -7.11 -4.54 -9.75
C LEU A 89 -8.58 -4.39 -9.40
N ARG A 90 -9.28 -5.50 -9.41
CA ARG A 90 -10.71 -5.56 -9.07
C ARG A 90 -10.96 -6.68 -8.08
N ALA A 91 -11.69 -6.36 -7.01
CA ALA A 91 -12.16 -7.37 -6.06
C ALA A 91 -13.25 -8.27 -6.68
N PRO A 92 -13.37 -9.53 -6.28
CA PRO A 92 -12.52 -10.20 -5.30
C PRO A 92 -11.20 -10.68 -5.92
N LYS A 93 -10.12 -10.53 -5.18
CA LYS A 93 -8.80 -10.97 -5.65
C LYS A 93 -7.88 -11.26 -4.48
N VAL A 94 -7.05 -12.30 -4.62
CA VAL A 94 -5.97 -12.61 -3.69
C VAL A 94 -4.66 -12.66 -4.47
N PHE A 95 -3.65 -12.00 -3.94
CA PHE A 95 -2.30 -12.05 -4.53
C PHE A 95 -1.23 -11.83 -3.46
N VAL A 96 0.01 -12.13 -3.81
CA VAL A 96 1.15 -12.04 -2.90
C VAL A 96 1.98 -10.80 -3.23
N SER A 97 2.35 -10.05 -2.21
CA SER A 97 3.37 -9.00 -2.31
C SER A 97 4.66 -9.47 -1.70
N LYS A 98 5.76 -9.28 -2.43
CA LYS A 98 7.10 -9.57 -1.92
C LYS A 98 7.57 -8.48 -0.98
N ALA A 99 8.52 -8.82 -0.11
CA ALA A 99 9.16 -7.85 0.78
C ALA A 99 9.85 -6.73 -0.03
N GLY A 100 9.82 -5.52 0.51
CA GLY A 100 10.54 -4.38 -0.08
C GLY A 100 9.80 -3.65 -1.19
N VAL A 101 8.60 -4.07 -1.54
CA VAL A 101 7.81 -3.47 -2.64
C VAL A 101 7.01 -2.28 -2.13
N GLN A 102 7.04 -1.18 -2.87
CA GLN A 102 6.19 0.00 -2.63
C GLN A 102 5.26 0.22 -3.82
N LYS A 103 3.99 0.43 -3.55
CA LYS A 103 2.94 0.59 -4.56
C LYS A 103 2.24 1.92 -4.42
N VAL A 104 1.82 2.47 -5.56
CA VAL A 104 0.94 3.64 -5.62
C VAL A 104 -0.41 3.19 -6.13
N LEU A 105 -1.48 3.55 -5.43
CA LEU A 105 -2.85 3.18 -5.77
C LEU A 105 -3.67 4.42 -6.11
N LEU A 106 -4.45 4.36 -7.18
CA LEU A 106 -5.56 5.27 -7.40
C LEU A 106 -6.85 4.47 -7.20
N ILE A 107 -7.62 4.84 -6.20
CA ILE A 107 -8.87 4.15 -5.85
C ILE A 107 -9.98 4.65 -6.77
N LEU A 108 -10.51 3.74 -7.58
CA LEU A 108 -11.57 4.06 -8.57
C LEU A 108 -12.97 3.84 -8.00
N GLU A 109 -13.12 2.84 -7.15
CA GLU A 109 -14.36 2.53 -6.42
C GLU A 109 -14.00 2.28 -4.97
N ASP A 110 -14.89 2.64 -4.03
CA ASP A 110 -14.67 2.41 -2.60
C ASP A 110 -14.13 1.01 -2.36
N MET A 111 -13.00 0.91 -1.68
CA MET A 111 -12.22 -0.31 -1.61
C MET A 111 -12.05 -0.81 -0.19
N ILE A 112 -12.13 -2.14 -0.02
CA ILE A 112 -11.71 -2.83 1.19
C ILE A 112 -10.59 -3.76 0.81
N TRP A 113 -9.42 -3.55 1.45
CA TRP A 113 -8.19 -4.29 1.18
C TRP A 113 -7.64 -4.85 2.48
N MET A 114 -7.32 -6.13 2.48
CA MET A 114 -6.77 -6.81 3.65
C MET A 114 -5.36 -7.32 3.34
N THR A 115 -4.49 -7.29 4.35
CA THR A 115 -3.19 -7.95 4.30
C THR A 115 -3.06 -8.92 5.46
N THR A 116 -2.46 -10.09 5.21
CA THR A 116 -2.27 -11.13 6.23
C THR A 116 -0.80 -11.23 6.60
N HIS A 117 -0.52 -11.36 7.90
CA HIS A 117 0.83 -11.44 8.43
C HIS A 117 0.93 -12.56 9.46
N VAL A 118 1.96 -13.40 9.33
CA VAL A 118 2.22 -14.49 10.30
C VAL A 118 2.97 -13.91 11.49
N THR A 119 2.31 -13.82 12.61
CA THR A 119 2.89 -13.31 13.86
C THR A 119 1.97 -13.61 15.05
N GLU A 120 2.56 -13.79 16.22
CA GLU A 120 1.83 -13.88 17.49
C GLU A 120 1.67 -12.51 18.16
N GLU A 121 2.33 -11.48 17.63
CA GLU A 121 2.27 -10.14 18.20
C GLU A 121 0.88 -9.52 18.04
N THR A 122 0.39 -8.86 19.08
CA THR A 122 -0.90 -8.18 19.09
C THR A 122 -0.81 -6.69 19.43
N ASP A 123 0.35 -6.22 19.84
CA ASP A 123 0.59 -4.79 20.09
C ASP A 123 0.84 -4.06 18.77
N LEU A 124 0.02 -3.06 18.48
CA LEU A 124 0.07 -2.38 17.18
C LEU A 124 1.39 -1.65 16.91
N GLU A 125 2.02 -1.07 17.94
CA GLU A 125 3.32 -0.41 17.76
C GLU A 125 4.42 -1.42 17.44
N LYS A 126 4.39 -2.56 18.12
CA LYS A 126 5.34 -3.65 17.87
C LYS A 126 5.12 -4.27 16.49
N LEU A 127 3.87 -4.44 16.08
CA LEU A 127 3.53 -4.93 14.74
C LEU A 127 4.07 -4.01 13.67
N ASP A 128 3.90 -2.71 13.85
CA ASP A 128 4.41 -1.72 12.90
C ASP A 128 5.93 -1.86 12.73
N ALA A 129 6.66 -1.96 13.84
CA ALA A 129 8.11 -2.13 13.80
C ALA A 129 8.56 -3.46 13.17
N LEU A 130 7.79 -4.54 13.38
CA LEU A 130 8.10 -5.86 12.83
C LEU A 130 7.81 -5.97 11.34
N LEU A 131 6.73 -5.36 10.86
CA LEU A 131 6.17 -5.64 9.55
C LEU A 131 6.50 -4.59 8.51
N VAL A 132 6.77 -3.36 8.91
CA VAL A 132 6.89 -2.23 8.01
C VAL A 132 8.23 -1.54 8.15
N ASP A 133 8.80 -1.18 7.00
CA ASP A 133 10.02 -0.39 6.94
C ASP A 133 9.73 1.02 7.49
N PRO A 134 10.57 1.56 8.38
CA PRO A 134 10.39 2.89 8.95
C PRO A 134 10.64 4.04 7.98
N LYS A 135 10.47 3.84 6.68
CA LYS A 135 10.55 4.90 5.69
C LYS A 135 9.39 5.88 5.81
N PRO A 136 9.57 7.08 5.29
CA PRO A 136 8.88 8.25 5.79
C PRO A 136 7.36 8.18 5.67
N GLN A 137 6.71 8.04 6.78
CA GLN A 137 5.47 8.73 7.15
C GLN A 137 4.30 8.55 6.19
N LEU A 138 4.24 7.40 5.53
CA LEU A 138 3.15 7.09 4.60
C LEU A 138 1.85 6.83 5.35
N GLU A 139 1.93 6.35 6.59
CA GLU A 139 0.78 6.15 7.45
C GLU A 139 0.01 7.43 7.74
N LYS A 140 0.63 8.58 7.54
CA LYS A 140 -0.03 9.88 7.66
C LYS A 140 -0.75 10.30 6.39
N LEU A 141 -0.55 9.57 5.30
CA LEU A 141 -1.12 9.86 3.99
C LEU A 141 -2.26 8.91 3.62
N SER A 142 -2.43 7.87 4.37
CA SER A 142 -3.45 6.85 4.11
C SER A 142 -4.40 6.65 5.27
#